data_79a1a9a5e38884050bbfca4e73769254
#
_entry.id   79a1a9a5e38884050bbfca4e73769254
#
_cell.length_a   1.000
_cell.length_b   1.000
_cell.length_c   1.000
_cell.angle_alpha   90.00
_cell.angle_beta   90.00
_cell.angle_gamma   90.00
#
_symmetry.space_group_name_H-M   'P 1'
#
loop_
_entity.id
_entity.type
_entity.pdbx_description
1 polymer ?
#
loop_
_entity_poly.entity_id
_entity_poly.type
_entity_poly.pdbx_seq_one_letter_code
_entity_poly.pdbx_strand_id
1 'polypeptide(L)'
;MSFKVFIVDDDPAMRQMTQDFLKSRYPDAEIFDYKTGESAMAELYRKPEVIILDYHLDSADRGAMNGIEVLQHMKELLPNVPVIFISGNDNPEVAANTIKYGAYDYITKNESTFQRLEIMINNSTGHLSVKKQLKTQRVFNLVLLILLIAMVVGFFLTQLL
;
A
#
# COMPACT_ATOMS: atom_id res chain seq x y z
N MET A 1 -2.60 -14.58 -3.88
CA MET A 1 -2.85 -13.28 -4.54
C MET A 1 -1.55 -12.52 -4.48
N SER A 2 -0.89 -12.30 -5.62
CA SER A 2 0.37 -11.53 -5.64
C SER A 2 0.03 -10.06 -5.38
N PHE A 3 0.70 -9.42 -4.42
CA PHE A 3 0.65 -8.00 -4.14
C PHE A 3 2.07 -7.46 -3.92
N LYS A 4 2.25 -6.17 -4.17
CA LYS A 4 3.57 -5.52 -4.11
C LYS A 4 3.74 -4.78 -2.80
N VAL A 5 4.85 -5.05 -2.12
CA VAL A 5 5.20 -4.41 -0.86
C VAL A 5 6.53 -3.68 -1.01
N PHE A 6 6.58 -2.42 -0.58
CA PHE A 6 7.82 -1.69 -0.40
C PHE A 6 8.21 -1.70 1.07
N ILE A 7 9.48 -1.96 1.35
CA ILE A 7 10.11 -1.82 2.66
C ILE A 7 11.12 -0.68 2.54
N VAL A 8 11.00 0.34 3.38
CA VAL A 8 11.90 1.49 3.40
C VAL A 8 12.43 1.66 4.83
N ASP A 9 13.66 1.29 5.06
CA ASP A 9 14.31 1.32 6.38
C ASP A 9 15.83 1.42 6.14
N ASP A 10 16.57 2.28 6.82
CA ASP A 10 18.01 2.44 6.65
C ASP A 10 18.82 1.34 7.36
N ASP A 11 18.21 0.65 8.35
CA ASP A 11 18.81 -0.50 9.02
C ASP A 11 18.73 -1.79 8.17
N PRO A 12 19.84 -2.32 7.69
CA PRO A 12 19.84 -3.52 6.87
C PRO A 12 19.33 -4.77 7.60
N ALA A 13 19.53 -4.86 8.92
CA ALA A 13 19.05 -5.99 9.71
C ALA A 13 17.51 -5.96 9.78
N MET A 14 16.93 -4.79 10.04
CA MET A 14 15.48 -4.64 10.10
C MET A 14 14.82 -4.86 8.75
N ARG A 15 15.44 -4.38 7.65
CA ARG A 15 14.96 -4.69 6.28
C ARG A 15 14.93 -6.19 6.03
N GLN A 16 16.03 -6.90 6.36
CA GLN A 16 16.12 -8.35 6.15
C GLN A 16 15.08 -9.10 6.97
N MET A 17 14.93 -8.77 8.26
CA MET A 17 13.93 -9.40 9.13
C MET A 17 12.51 -9.20 8.61
N THR A 18 12.19 -7.97 8.19
CA THR A 18 10.88 -7.66 7.60
C THR A 18 10.64 -8.42 6.30
N GLN A 19 11.67 -8.51 5.45
CA GLN A 19 11.59 -9.26 4.20
C GLN A 19 11.38 -10.76 4.43
N ASP A 20 12.11 -11.36 5.38
CA ASP A 20 11.99 -12.78 5.71
C ASP A 20 10.61 -13.10 6.31
N PHE A 21 10.12 -12.22 7.19
CA PHE A 21 8.76 -12.35 7.71
C PHE A 21 7.72 -12.30 6.58
N LEU A 22 7.80 -11.32 5.69
CA LEU A 22 6.85 -11.18 4.59
C LEU A 22 6.90 -12.37 3.62
N LYS A 23 8.09 -12.86 3.27
CA LYS A 23 8.25 -14.06 2.41
C LYS A 23 7.64 -15.30 3.05
N SER A 24 7.82 -15.46 4.36
CA SER A 24 7.25 -16.58 5.11
C SER A 24 5.73 -16.54 5.15
N ARG A 25 5.16 -15.33 5.34
CA ARG A 25 3.72 -15.16 5.54
C ARG A 25 2.94 -14.98 4.25
N TYR A 26 3.57 -14.38 3.24
CA TYR A 26 3.00 -14.06 1.94
C TYR A 26 3.93 -14.54 0.80
N PRO A 27 3.98 -15.85 0.52
CA PRO A 27 4.92 -16.40 -0.46
C PRO A 27 4.78 -15.81 -1.88
N ASP A 28 3.58 -15.37 -2.24
CA ASP A 28 3.28 -14.77 -3.56
C ASP A 28 3.53 -13.25 -3.61
N ALA A 29 3.96 -12.61 -2.52
CA ALA A 29 4.20 -11.17 -2.50
C ALA A 29 5.49 -10.81 -3.25
N GLU A 30 5.42 -9.77 -4.07
CA GLU A 30 6.59 -9.14 -4.67
C GLU A 30 7.12 -8.08 -3.69
N ILE A 31 8.28 -8.34 -3.10
CA ILE A 31 8.87 -7.49 -2.06
C ILE A 31 10.04 -6.72 -2.64
N PHE A 32 10.02 -5.42 -2.47
CA PHE A 32 11.08 -4.50 -2.87
C PHE A 32 11.56 -3.75 -1.63
N ASP A 33 12.87 -3.76 -1.38
CA ASP A 33 13.46 -3.09 -0.23
C ASP A 33 14.38 -1.94 -0.64
N TYR A 34 14.31 -0.86 0.13
CA TYR A 34 15.02 0.38 -0.14
C TYR A 34 15.66 0.90 1.14
N LYS A 35 16.90 1.40 1.02
CA LYS A 35 17.62 2.02 2.14
C LYS A 35 17.13 3.43 2.44
N THR A 36 16.63 4.16 1.42
CA THR A 36 16.25 5.57 1.56
C THR A 36 14.87 5.82 0.96
N GLY A 37 14.21 6.87 1.42
CA GLY A 37 12.92 7.30 0.87
C GLY A 37 13.02 7.70 -0.60
N GLU A 38 14.10 8.37 -0.99
CA GLU A 38 14.35 8.83 -2.35
C GLU A 38 14.44 7.65 -3.32
N SER A 39 15.15 6.58 -2.92
CA SER A 39 15.26 5.37 -3.74
C SER A 39 13.91 4.66 -3.91
N ALA A 40 13.09 4.63 -2.85
CA ALA A 40 11.76 4.07 -2.91
C ALA A 40 10.82 4.92 -3.79
N MET A 41 10.91 6.25 -3.69
CA MET A 41 10.09 7.17 -4.51
C MET A 41 10.40 7.06 -5.99
N ALA A 42 11.66 6.86 -6.39
CA ALA A 42 12.06 6.65 -7.78
C ALA A 42 11.41 5.39 -8.39
N GLU A 43 11.00 4.43 -7.57
CA GLU A 43 10.43 3.16 -7.98
C GLU A 43 8.88 3.08 -7.80
N LEU A 44 8.21 4.17 -7.42
CA LEU A 44 6.74 4.19 -7.22
C LEU A 44 5.93 3.83 -8.48
N TYR A 45 6.55 3.90 -9.66
CA TYR A 45 5.94 3.40 -10.90
C TYR A 45 5.61 1.91 -10.86
N ARG A 46 6.23 1.13 -9.96
CA ARG A 46 5.89 -0.29 -9.70
C ARG A 46 4.53 -0.48 -9.04
N LYS A 47 3.93 0.62 -8.52
CA LYS A 47 2.60 0.66 -7.89
C LYS A 47 2.50 -0.31 -6.71
N PRO A 48 3.23 -0.08 -5.62
CA PRO A 48 3.08 -0.88 -4.41
C PRO A 48 1.65 -0.80 -3.88
N GLU A 49 1.18 -1.89 -3.30
CA GLU A 49 -0.15 -1.97 -2.67
C GLU A 49 -0.06 -1.72 -1.16
N VAL A 50 1.15 -1.83 -0.58
CA VAL A 50 1.48 -1.46 0.80
C VAL A 50 2.91 -0.93 0.85
N ILE A 51 3.16 0.08 1.66
CA ILE A 51 4.48 0.60 1.96
C ILE A 51 4.72 0.48 3.46
N ILE A 52 5.82 -0.16 3.85
CA ILE A 52 6.33 -0.23 5.21
C ILE A 52 7.48 0.76 5.29
N LEU A 53 7.39 1.73 6.19
CA LEU A 53 8.28 2.88 6.23
C LEU A 53 8.85 3.07 7.64
N ASP A 54 10.18 3.09 7.77
CA ASP A 54 10.78 3.51 9.03
C ASP A 54 10.62 5.02 9.24
N TYR A 55 10.48 5.39 10.50
CA TYR A 55 10.38 6.80 10.89
C TYR A 55 11.75 7.52 10.80
N HIS A 56 12.83 6.82 11.15
CA HIS A 56 14.19 7.37 11.24
C HIS A 56 15.03 6.98 10.00
N LEU A 57 14.76 7.61 8.86
CA LEU A 57 15.51 7.37 7.62
C LEU A 57 16.74 8.29 7.43
N ASP A 58 16.89 9.30 8.26
CA ASP A 58 17.88 10.38 8.14
C ASP A 58 19.21 10.09 8.82
N SER A 59 19.38 8.87 9.36
CA SER A 59 20.56 8.51 10.16
C SER A 59 21.86 8.38 9.36
N ALA A 60 21.79 8.22 8.02
CA ALA A 60 22.96 7.88 7.19
C ALA A 60 23.54 9.04 6.36
N ASP A 61 22.75 10.03 5.93
CA ASP A 61 23.20 11.11 5.05
C ASP A 61 22.63 12.47 5.47
N ARG A 62 23.51 13.47 5.63
CA ARG A 62 23.10 14.88 5.86
C ARG A 62 22.33 15.39 4.65
N GLY A 63 21.01 15.52 4.77
CA GLY A 63 20.12 16.02 3.71
C GLY A 63 19.19 14.96 3.13
N ALA A 64 19.22 13.71 3.61
CA ALA A 64 18.19 12.71 3.31
C ALA A 64 16.85 13.12 3.95
N MET A 65 15.75 12.79 3.29
CA MET A 65 14.41 13.02 3.82
C MET A 65 14.14 12.12 5.02
N ASN A 66 13.53 12.70 6.07
CA ASN A 66 13.01 11.91 7.19
C ASN A 66 11.72 11.17 6.77
N GLY A 67 11.29 10.19 7.59
CA GLY A 67 10.12 9.37 7.26
C GLY A 67 8.83 10.15 7.04
N ILE A 68 8.62 11.29 7.71
CA ILE A 68 7.42 12.14 7.52
C ILE A 68 7.46 12.85 6.17
N GLU A 69 8.60 13.39 5.77
CA GLU A 69 8.77 14.03 4.46
C GLU A 69 8.54 13.01 3.33
N VAL A 70 9.11 11.80 3.49
CA VAL A 70 8.88 10.70 2.55
C VAL A 70 7.41 10.33 2.47
N LEU A 71 6.70 10.21 3.61
CA LEU A 71 5.27 9.95 3.65
C LEU A 71 4.48 10.99 2.85
N GLN A 72 4.75 12.27 3.09
CA GLN A 72 4.02 13.35 2.44
C GLN A 72 4.18 13.29 0.91
N HIS A 73 5.41 13.15 0.41
CA HIS A 73 5.66 13.00 -1.03
C HIS A 73 5.03 11.72 -1.62
N MET A 74 5.11 10.60 -0.90
CA MET A 74 4.46 9.37 -1.36
C MET A 74 2.94 9.51 -1.44
N LYS A 75 2.32 10.24 -0.49
CA LYS A 75 0.88 10.49 -0.49
C LYS A 75 0.42 11.46 -1.57
N GLU A 76 1.25 12.41 -1.98
CA GLU A 76 0.99 13.25 -3.15
C GLU A 76 0.92 12.43 -4.44
N LEU A 77 1.83 11.47 -4.62
CA LEU A 77 1.93 10.63 -5.81
C LEU A 77 0.94 9.44 -5.79
N LEU A 78 0.75 8.84 -4.62
CA LEU A 78 -0.08 7.65 -4.41
C LEU A 78 -1.01 7.83 -3.21
N PRO A 79 -2.05 8.68 -3.27
CA PRO A 79 -2.87 9.06 -2.11
C PRO A 79 -3.59 7.89 -1.43
N ASN A 80 -3.88 6.84 -2.16
CA ASN A 80 -4.66 5.69 -1.67
C ASN A 80 -3.80 4.51 -1.18
N VAL A 81 -2.47 4.55 -1.36
CA VAL A 81 -1.59 3.46 -0.90
C VAL A 81 -1.45 3.53 0.63
N PRO A 82 -1.73 2.46 1.36
CA PRO A 82 -1.49 2.41 2.79
C PRO A 82 0.01 2.44 3.07
N VAL A 83 0.42 3.37 3.93
CA VAL A 83 1.78 3.49 4.45
C VAL A 83 1.74 3.15 5.93
N ILE A 84 2.41 2.06 6.32
CA ILE A 84 2.51 1.59 7.70
C ILE A 84 3.88 2.00 8.22
N PHE A 85 3.91 2.80 9.28
CA PHE A 85 5.16 3.15 9.94
C PHE A 85 5.59 2.06 10.91
N ILE A 86 6.92 1.79 10.91
CA ILE A 86 7.57 0.99 11.96
C ILE A 86 8.67 1.85 12.57
N SER A 87 8.65 2.08 13.88
CA SER A 87 9.61 2.98 14.53
C SER A 87 10.05 2.47 15.91
N GLY A 88 11.31 2.74 16.25
CA GLY A 88 11.80 2.55 17.61
C GLY A 88 11.28 3.58 18.61
N ASN A 89 10.63 4.65 18.15
CA ASN A 89 10.08 5.69 19.01
C ASN A 89 8.67 5.30 19.48
N ASP A 90 8.46 5.27 20.79
CA ASP A 90 7.19 4.93 21.44
C ASP A 90 6.37 6.16 21.87
N ASN A 91 6.80 7.37 21.47
CA ASN A 91 6.10 8.61 21.82
C ASN A 91 4.74 8.68 21.12
N PRO A 92 3.62 8.74 21.88
CA PRO A 92 2.27 8.83 21.31
C PRO A 92 2.03 10.06 20.43
N GLU A 93 2.74 11.16 20.69
CA GLU A 93 2.64 12.40 19.91
C GLU A 93 3.21 12.23 18.50
N VAL A 94 4.33 11.49 18.39
CA VAL A 94 4.92 11.12 17.09
C VAL A 94 3.97 10.23 16.30
N ALA A 95 3.40 9.22 16.96
CA ALA A 95 2.42 8.33 16.34
C ALA A 95 1.18 9.11 15.84
N ALA A 96 0.62 9.99 16.68
CA ALA A 96 -0.54 10.82 16.33
C ALA A 96 -0.25 11.76 15.14
N ASN A 97 0.92 12.39 15.12
CA ASN A 97 1.35 13.25 14.01
C ASN A 97 1.51 12.44 12.72
N THR A 98 2.09 11.25 12.77
CA THR A 98 2.27 10.38 11.61
C THR A 98 0.92 10.03 10.97
N ILE A 99 -0.08 9.66 11.78
CA ILE A 99 -1.45 9.40 11.31
C ILE A 99 -2.09 10.67 10.71
N LYS A 100 -1.88 11.83 11.31
CA LYS A 100 -2.38 13.11 10.79
C LYS A 100 -1.83 13.44 9.40
N TYR A 101 -0.60 13.05 9.11
CA TYR A 101 0.02 13.21 7.78
C TYR A 101 -0.40 12.12 6.78
N GLY A 102 -1.29 11.21 7.16
CA GLY A 102 -1.90 10.25 6.24
C GLY A 102 -1.29 8.85 6.27
N ALA A 103 -0.49 8.52 7.29
CA ALA A 103 -0.12 7.14 7.52
C ALA A 103 -1.37 6.29 7.79
N TYR A 104 -1.32 5.02 7.35
CA TYR A 104 -2.38 4.07 7.62
C TYR A 104 -2.35 3.60 9.08
N ASP A 105 -1.15 3.33 9.61
CA ASP A 105 -0.94 3.00 11.01
C ASP A 105 0.53 3.23 11.41
N TYR A 106 0.78 3.19 12.73
CA TYR A 106 2.09 3.33 13.35
C TYR A 106 2.35 2.17 14.32
N ILE A 107 3.46 1.46 14.11
CA ILE A 107 3.87 0.28 14.88
C ILE A 107 5.20 0.58 15.58
N THR A 108 5.22 0.48 16.92
CA THR A 108 6.46 0.58 17.67
C THR A 108 7.26 -0.72 17.56
N LYS A 109 8.58 -0.62 17.31
CA LYS A 109 9.51 -1.77 17.24
C LYS A 109 9.62 -2.45 18.63
N ASN A 110 8.97 -3.61 18.76
CA ASN A 110 8.98 -4.47 19.95
C ASN A 110 8.68 -5.93 19.55
N GLU A 111 8.53 -6.81 20.51
CA GLU A 111 8.26 -8.25 20.25
C GLU A 111 6.97 -8.52 19.43
N SER A 112 6.00 -7.63 19.47
CA SER A 112 4.73 -7.77 18.72
C SER A 112 4.73 -7.09 17.36
N THR A 113 5.84 -6.50 16.92
CA THR A 113 5.95 -5.71 15.67
C THR A 113 5.40 -6.47 14.46
N PHE A 114 5.88 -7.67 14.23
CA PHE A 114 5.50 -8.45 13.05
C PHE A 114 4.07 -8.98 13.12
N GLN A 115 3.57 -9.29 14.32
CA GLN A 115 2.18 -9.68 14.51
C GLN A 115 1.22 -8.52 14.18
N ARG A 116 1.54 -7.32 14.63
CA ARG A 116 0.77 -6.11 14.29
C ARG A 116 0.87 -5.77 12.81
N LEU A 117 2.06 -5.88 12.22
CA LEU A 117 2.28 -5.67 10.80
C LEU A 117 1.41 -6.60 9.94
N GLU A 118 1.31 -7.88 10.29
CA GLU A 118 0.43 -8.83 9.62
C GLU A 118 -1.03 -8.38 9.65
N ILE A 119 -1.53 -7.97 10.81
CA ILE A 119 -2.90 -7.49 10.96
C ILE A 119 -3.14 -6.26 10.07
N MET A 120 -2.20 -5.31 10.04
CA MET A 120 -2.33 -4.08 9.26
C MET A 120 -2.27 -4.35 7.76
N ILE A 121 -1.39 -5.23 7.32
CA ILE A 121 -1.31 -5.64 5.90
C ILE A 121 -2.63 -6.32 5.48
N ASN A 122 -3.13 -7.27 6.26
CA ASN A 122 -4.37 -7.96 5.95
C ASN A 122 -5.57 -7.01 5.89
N ASN A 123 -5.65 -6.07 6.82
CA ASN A 123 -6.71 -5.05 6.83
C ASN A 123 -6.60 -4.11 5.63
N SER A 124 -5.41 -3.61 5.33
CA SER A 124 -5.18 -2.66 4.24
C SER A 124 -5.42 -3.29 2.87
N THR A 125 -4.92 -4.50 2.64
CA THR A 125 -5.08 -5.23 1.37
C THR A 125 -6.47 -5.85 1.22
N GLY A 126 -7.11 -6.26 2.31
CA GLY A 126 -8.51 -6.72 2.33
C GLY A 126 -9.46 -5.63 1.81
N HIS A 127 -9.33 -4.40 2.27
CA HIS A 127 -10.10 -3.26 1.76
C HIS A 127 -9.84 -2.96 0.27
N LEU A 128 -8.61 -3.14 -0.21
CA LEU A 128 -8.26 -2.96 -1.62
C LEU A 128 -8.89 -4.04 -2.50
N SER A 129 -8.90 -5.29 -2.05
CA SER A 129 -9.49 -6.42 -2.79
C SER A 129 -11.00 -6.26 -2.96
N VAL A 130 -11.71 -5.86 -1.91
CA VAL A 130 -13.16 -5.59 -1.95
C VAL A 130 -13.49 -4.43 -2.89
N LYS A 131 -12.74 -3.31 -2.82
CA LYS A 131 -12.94 -2.18 -3.75
C LYS A 131 -12.69 -2.58 -5.22
N LYS A 132 -11.66 -3.39 -5.49
CA LYS A 132 -11.34 -3.89 -6.84
C LYS A 132 -12.44 -4.81 -7.36
N GLN A 133 -12.95 -5.69 -6.52
CA GLN A 133 -14.03 -6.63 -6.86
C GLN A 133 -15.34 -5.88 -7.17
N LEU A 134 -15.71 -4.89 -6.35
CA LEU A 134 -16.89 -4.05 -6.59
C LEU A 134 -16.78 -3.24 -7.89
N LYS A 135 -15.59 -2.69 -8.20
CA LYS A 135 -15.35 -1.95 -9.44
C LYS A 135 -15.50 -2.85 -10.66
N THR A 136 -14.94 -4.06 -10.64
CA THR A 136 -15.05 -5.04 -11.71
C THR A 136 -16.50 -5.48 -11.93
N GLN A 137 -17.22 -5.72 -10.85
CA GLN A 137 -18.63 -6.11 -10.89
C GLN A 137 -19.53 -5.00 -11.46
N ARG A 138 -19.26 -3.74 -11.11
CA ARG A 138 -19.98 -2.58 -11.69
C ARG A 138 -19.75 -2.45 -13.19
N VAL A 139 -18.51 -2.61 -13.66
CA VAL A 139 -18.18 -2.55 -15.10
C VAL A 139 -18.86 -3.71 -15.83
N PHE A 140 -18.82 -4.92 -15.29
CA PHE A 140 -19.48 -6.09 -15.86
C PHE A 140 -20.99 -5.88 -15.99
N ASN A 141 -21.66 -5.39 -14.94
CA ASN A 141 -23.09 -5.11 -14.96
C ASN A 141 -23.45 -4.02 -15.99
N LEU A 142 -22.61 -2.98 -16.12
CA LEU A 142 -22.81 -1.92 -17.11
C LEU A 142 -22.74 -2.47 -18.55
N VAL A 143 -21.74 -3.30 -18.84
CA VAL A 143 -21.60 -3.96 -20.16
C VAL A 143 -22.80 -4.85 -20.45
N LEU A 144 -23.26 -5.62 -19.48
CA LEU A 144 -24.45 -6.47 -19.62
C LEU A 144 -25.71 -5.65 -19.92
N LEU A 145 -25.89 -4.53 -19.25
CA LEU A 145 -26.99 -3.60 -19.47
C LEU A 145 -26.96 -3.01 -20.89
N ILE A 146 -25.79 -2.60 -21.37
CA ILE A 146 -25.63 -2.07 -22.75
C ILE A 146 -25.99 -3.14 -23.79
N LEU A 147 -25.52 -4.39 -23.60
CA LEU A 147 -25.84 -5.50 -24.49
C LEU A 147 -27.35 -5.81 -24.52
N LEU A 148 -28.01 -5.75 -23.38
CA LEU A 148 -29.44 -5.97 -23.24
C LEU A 148 -30.25 -4.88 -23.97
N ILE A 149 -29.85 -3.62 -23.82
CA ILE A 149 -30.45 -2.50 -24.53
C ILE A 149 -30.25 -2.66 -26.02
N ALA A 150 -29.05 -3.01 -26.49
CA ALA A 150 -28.74 -3.21 -27.91
C ALA A 150 -29.60 -4.35 -28.53
N MET A 151 -29.79 -5.44 -27.77
CA MET A 151 -30.64 -6.56 -28.18
C MET A 151 -32.13 -6.15 -28.33
N VAL A 152 -32.63 -5.39 -27.34
CA VAL A 152 -34.02 -4.87 -27.38
C VAL A 152 -34.22 -3.93 -28.57
N VAL A 153 -33.31 -2.98 -28.76
CA VAL A 153 -33.35 -2.04 -29.89
C VAL A 153 -33.29 -2.79 -31.25
N GLY A 154 -32.39 -3.77 -31.36
CA GLY A 154 -32.25 -4.61 -32.54
C GLY A 154 -33.56 -5.39 -32.85
N PHE A 155 -34.19 -5.95 -31.83
CA PHE A 155 -35.47 -6.63 -31.95
C PHE A 155 -36.58 -5.70 -32.46
N PHE A 156 -36.69 -4.48 -31.92
CA PHE A 156 -37.68 -3.51 -32.39
C PHE A 156 -37.42 -3.03 -33.80
N LEU A 157 -36.18 -2.86 -34.22
CA LEU A 157 -35.83 -2.48 -35.59
C LEU A 157 -36.21 -3.58 -36.62
N THR A 158 -36.05 -4.85 -36.24
CA THR A 158 -36.46 -5.96 -37.14
C THR A 158 -37.98 -6.13 -37.28
N GLN A 159 -38.77 -5.58 -36.36
CA GLN A 159 -40.23 -5.60 -36.45
C GLN A 159 -40.79 -4.41 -37.24
N LEU A 160 -39.98 -3.37 -37.46
CA LEU A 160 -40.34 -2.16 -38.20
C LEU A 160 -40.03 -2.24 -39.73
N LEU A 161 -39.22 -3.20 -40.14
CA LEU A 161 -38.84 -3.53 -41.52
C LEU A 161 -39.70 -4.67 -42.08
#